data_b7335b4fadb5e7d852456896cf41902f
#
_entry.id   b7335b4fadb5e7d852456896cf41902f
#
_cell.length_a   1.000
_cell.length_b   1.000
_cell.length_c   1.000
_cell.angle_alpha   90.00
_cell.angle_beta   90.00
_cell.angle_gamma   90.00
#
_symmetry.space_group_name_H-M   'P 1'
#
loop_
_entity.id
_entity.type
_entity.pdbx_description
1 polymer ?
#
loop_
_entity_poly.entity_id
_entity_poly.type
_entity_poly.pdbx_seq_one_letter_code
_entity_poly.pdbx_strand_id
1 'polypeptide(L)'
;MMRFTVDAKVFSDAMSKVSKVLRKNPIPILEEIAVRVENGRCTLTATDLETWLVAEIPTLGDDMSFVFSRTKDVMKACSHFEGELAITLVIKDEKDGTLEVRCGQRAAEFSVSSHEDYPECGTVEDGTSLRVNAAALFRRIERVRYAAEKACLDRRPQSACVQFREDRIFSLDGRRMACDTQPDTVFPVPCLLLGDALTHLRAFGENEVTVQI
;
A
#
# COMPACT_ATOMS: atom_id res chain seq x y z
N MET A 1 14.17 -24.63 3.97
CA MET A 1 12.72 -24.61 4.17
C MET A 1 12.46 -23.71 5.36
N MET A 2 11.74 -22.63 5.17
CA MET A 2 11.43 -21.62 6.20
C MET A 2 9.91 -21.56 6.35
N ARG A 3 9.41 -21.29 7.56
CA ARG A 3 7.98 -21.31 7.85
C ARG A 3 7.59 -20.20 8.81
N PHE A 4 6.45 -19.56 8.54
CA PHE A 4 5.79 -18.67 9.50
C PHE A 4 4.28 -18.95 9.58
N THR A 5 3.64 -18.45 10.62
CA THR A 5 2.19 -18.54 10.82
C THR A 5 1.60 -17.15 11.04
N VAL A 6 0.37 -16.96 10.55
CA VAL A 6 -0.36 -15.70 10.63
C VAL A 6 -1.86 -15.98 10.63
N ASP A 7 -2.67 -15.10 11.19
CA ASP A 7 -4.13 -15.19 11.06
C ASP A 7 -4.58 -14.95 9.61
N ALA A 8 -5.41 -15.85 9.08
CA ALA A 8 -5.86 -15.84 7.68
C ALA A 8 -6.59 -14.54 7.30
N LYS A 9 -7.47 -14.07 8.19
CA LYS A 9 -8.26 -12.87 7.93
C LYS A 9 -7.37 -11.63 7.95
N VAL A 10 -6.48 -11.53 8.94
CA VAL A 10 -5.53 -10.41 9.06
C VAL A 10 -4.63 -10.35 7.83
N PHE A 11 -4.11 -11.50 7.37
CA PHE A 11 -3.28 -11.59 6.17
C PHE A 11 -4.03 -11.23 4.89
N SER A 12 -5.25 -11.75 4.71
CA SER A 12 -6.11 -11.44 3.56
C SER A 12 -6.49 -9.96 3.51
N ASP A 13 -6.84 -9.36 4.65
CA ASP A 13 -7.18 -7.94 4.77
C ASP A 13 -5.96 -7.05 4.44
N ALA A 14 -4.77 -7.42 4.93
CA ALA A 14 -3.53 -6.72 4.63
C ALA A 14 -3.20 -6.77 3.13
N MET A 15 -3.26 -7.96 2.49
CA MET A 15 -3.09 -8.11 1.05
C MET A 15 -4.09 -7.28 0.27
N SER A 16 -5.37 -7.28 0.67
CA SER A 16 -6.43 -6.49 0.02
C SER A 16 -6.16 -4.99 0.09
N LYS A 17 -5.57 -4.50 1.19
CA LYS A 17 -5.20 -3.08 1.34
C LYS A 17 -4.05 -2.70 0.42
N VAL A 18 -2.94 -3.43 0.47
CA VAL A 18 -1.75 -3.08 -0.31
C VAL A 18 -1.95 -3.31 -1.81
N SER A 19 -2.76 -4.29 -2.21
CA SER A 19 -3.03 -4.58 -3.63
C SER A 19 -3.72 -3.44 -4.38
N LYS A 20 -4.25 -2.43 -3.69
CA LYS A 20 -4.95 -1.29 -4.32
C LYS A 20 -4.03 -0.41 -5.17
N VAL A 21 -2.73 -0.44 -4.94
CA VAL A 21 -1.75 0.29 -5.77
C VAL A 21 -1.35 -0.51 -7.01
N LEU A 22 -1.57 -1.83 -7.01
CA LEU A 22 -1.16 -2.68 -8.13
C LEU A 22 -1.93 -2.33 -9.40
N ARG A 23 -1.18 -2.04 -10.45
CA ARG A 23 -1.68 -1.73 -11.79
C ARG A 23 -0.91 -2.55 -12.81
N LYS A 24 -1.47 -2.70 -14.01
CA LYS A 24 -0.73 -3.28 -15.12
C LYS A 24 0.51 -2.43 -15.41
N ASN A 25 1.70 -3.05 -15.36
CA ASN A 25 2.98 -2.36 -15.47
C ASN A 25 3.89 -3.09 -16.49
N PRO A 26 4.72 -2.37 -17.27
CA PRO A 26 5.75 -2.97 -18.11
C PRO A 26 6.78 -3.80 -17.34
N ILE A 27 6.98 -3.51 -16.06
CA ILE A 27 7.87 -4.24 -15.15
C ILE A 27 7.03 -5.22 -14.34
N PRO A 28 7.08 -6.55 -14.63
CA PRO A 28 6.14 -7.53 -14.05
C PRO A 28 6.15 -7.61 -12.53
N ILE A 29 7.31 -7.42 -11.88
CA ILE A 29 7.44 -7.50 -10.42
C ILE A 29 6.62 -6.43 -9.69
N LEU A 30 6.30 -5.30 -10.34
CA LEU A 30 5.47 -4.23 -9.81
C LEU A 30 3.96 -4.54 -9.85
N GLU A 31 3.56 -5.63 -10.52
CA GLU A 31 2.17 -6.13 -10.47
C GLU A 31 1.93 -7.04 -9.25
N GLU A 32 2.97 -7.28 -8.44
CA GLU A 32 2.98 -8.28 -7.38
C GLU A 32 3.23 -7.66 -6.00
N ILE A 33 2.91 -8.41 -4.95
CA ILE A 33 3.17 -8.02 -3.56
C ILE A 33 4.47 -8.66 -3.09
N ALA A 34 5.36 -7.86 -2.51
CA ALA A 34 6.52 -8.33 -1.77
C ALA A 34 6.16 -8.61 -0.32
N VAL A 35 6.75 -9.66 0.23
CA VAL A 35 6.57 -10.09 1.63
C VAL A 35 7.94 -10.19 2.29
N ARG A 36 8.07 -9.58 3.48
CA ARG A 36 9.24 -9.69 4.33
C ARG A 36 8.79 -10.06 5.75
N VAL A 37 9.33 -11.11 6.29
CA VAL A 37 9.11 -11.55 7.67
C VAL A 37 10.40 -11.33 8.44
N GLU A 38 10.37 -10.49 9.45
CA GLU A 38 11.51 -10.18 10.31
C GLU A 38 11.02 -9.87 11.73
N ASN A 39 11.71 -10.41 12.73
CA ASN A 39 11.46 -10.08 14.15
C ASN A 39 9.99 -10.25 14.58
N GLY A 40 9.29 -11.28 14.10
CA GLY A 40 7.91 -11.55 14.44
C GLY A 40 6.89 -10.61 13.78
N ARG A 41 7.28 -9.91 12.71
CA ARG A 41 6.41 -9.07 11.88
C ARG A 41 6.48 -9.51 10.43
N CYS A 42 5.32 -9.57 9.80
CA CYS A 42 5.21 -9.79 8.36
C CYS A 42 4.81 -8.46 7.71
N THR A 43 5.69 -7.93 6.87
CA THR A 43 5.50 -6.71 6.10
C THR A 43 5.12 -7.07 4.67
N LEU A 44 3.96 -6.61 4.21
CA LEU A 44 3.52 -6.71 2.83
C LEU A 44 3.68 -5.36 2.16
N THR A 45 4.33 -5.33 1.02
CA THR A 45 4.60 -4.10 0.27
C THR A 45 4.12 -4.22 -1.17
N ALA A 46 3.44 -3.20 -1.67
CA ALA A 46 3.10 -3.06 -3.07
C ALA A 46 3.37 -1.62 -3.54
N THR A 47 3.80 -1.46 -4.79
CA THR A 47 4.16 -0.15 -5.33
C THR A 47 3.93 -0.07 -6.84
N ASP A 48 3.67 1.14 -7.33
CA ASP A 48 3.73 1.51 -8.74
C ASP A 48 4.92 2.46 -9.03
N LEU A 49 5.89 2.56 -8.11
CA LEU A 49 7.06 3.46 -8.05
C LEU A 49 6.74 4.92 -7.69
N GLU A 50 5.49 5.32 -7.73
CA GLU A 50 5.04 6.65 -7.29
C GLU A 50 4.41 6.59 -5.90
N THR A 51 3.79 5.47 -5.59
CA THR A 51 3.10 5.21 -4.32
C THR A 51 3.49 3.85 -3.76
N TRP A 52 3.80 3.80 -2.48
CA TRP A 52 4.00 2.55 -1.74
C TRP A 52 2.86 2.36 -0.73
N LEU A 53 2.25 1.19 -0.75
CA LEU A 53 1.35 0.74 0.30
C LEU A 53 2.03 -0.38 1.07
N VAL A 54 2.19 -0.16 2.36
CA VAL A 54 2.85 -1.10 3.28
C VAL A 54 1.87 -1.47 4.37
N ALA A 55 1.76 -2.75 4.67
CA ALA A 55 0.97 -3.26 5.78
C ALA A 55 1.86 -4.18 6.63
N GLU A 56 1.91 -3.90 7.93
CA GLU A 56 2.59 -4.75 8.90
C GLU A 56 1.57 -5.51 9.74
N ILE A 57 1.79 -6.81 9.90
CA ILE A 57 0.95 -7.69 10.71
C ILE A 57 1.82 -8.57 11.60
N PRO A 58 1.34 -8.95 12.80
CA PRO A 58 2.08 -9.86 13.67
C PRO A 58 2.15 -11.26 13.08
N THR A 59 3.27 -11.94 13.28
CA THR A 59 3.50 -13.30 12.82
C THR A 59 4.42 -14.06 13.78
N LEU A 60 4.46 -15.37 13.64
CA LEU A 60 5.36 -16.25 14.40
C LEU A 60 6.08 -17.18 13.43
N GLY A 61 7.40 -17.30 13.54
CA GLY A 61 8.19 -18.21 12.72
C GLY A 61 9.51 -17.64 12.26
N ASP A 62 9.99 -18.18 11.16
CA ASP A 62 11.31 -17.86 10.61
C ASP A 62 11.29 -16.55 9.83
N ASP A 63 12.42 -15.85 9.86
CA ASP A 63 12.65 -14.69 8.99
C ASP A 63 12.81 -15.14 7.55
N MET A 64 12.13 -14.45 6.63
CA MET A 64 12.20 -14.74 5.19
C MET A 64 11.71 -13.56 4.36
N SER A 65 12.07 -13.55 3.08
CA SER A 65 11.55 -12.58 2.12
C SER A 65 11.31 -13.20 0.75
N PHE A 66 10.26 -12.78 0.07
CA PHE A 66 9.89 -13.23 -1.27
C PHE A 66 8.90 -12.25 -1.92
N VAL A 67 8.70 -12.41 -3.24
CA VAL A 67 7.64 -11.72 -3.99
C VAL A 67 6.70 -12.76 -4.58
N PHE A 68 5.40 -12.56 -4.47
CA PHE A 68 4.45 -13.42 -5.17
C PHE A 68 4.62 -13.31 -6.68
N SER A 69 4.51 -14.42 -7.41
CA SER A 69 4.50 -14.39 -8.87
C SER A 69 3.09 -14.25 -9.45
N ARG A 70 2.05 -14.43 -8.64
CA ARG A 70 0.64 -14.32 -9.01
C ARG A 70 -0.21 -13.91 -7.81
N THR A 71 -0.04 -12.69 -7.34
CA THR A 71 -0.73 -12.12 -6.17
C THR A 71 -2.24 -12.34 -6.20
N LYS A 72 -2.90 -12.18 -7.34
CA LYS A 72 -4.35 -12.35 -7.48
C LYS A 72 -4.82 -13.76 -7.14
N ASP A 73 -4.05 -14.78 -7.51
CA ASP A 73 -4.38 -16.18 -7.23
C ASP A 73 -4.20 -16.48 -5.73
N VAL A 74 -3.12 -15.96 -5.13
CA VAL A 74 -2.88 -16.05 -3.68
C VAL A 74 -4.02 -15.39 -2.90
N MET A 75 -4.38 -14.16 -3.25
CA MET A 75 -5.49 -13.44 -2.62
C MET A 75 -6.80 -14.21 -2.71
N LYS A 76 -7.12 -14.77 -3.87
CA LYS A 76 -8.31 -15.59 -4.08
C LYS A 76 -8.31 -16.83 -3.20
N ALA A 77 -7.19 -17.52 -3.06
CA ALA A 77 -7.07 -18.68 -2.19
C ALA A 77 -7.21 -18.28 -0.71
N CYS A 78 -6.49 -17.25 -0.27
CA CYS A 78 -6.50 -16.79 1.12
C CYS A 78 -7.86 -16.25 1.56
N SER A 79 -8.67 -15.70 0.66
CA SER A 79 -10.02 -15.20 0.98
C SER A 79 -11.01 -16.29 1.44
N HIS A 80 -10.68 -17.57 1.22
CA HIS A 80 -11.48 -18.72 1.63
C HIS A 80 -10.92 -19.46 2.85
N PHE A 81 -9.84 -18.96 3.45
CA PHE A 81 -9.23 -19.54 4.62
C PHE A 81 -9.68 -18.83 5.89
N GLU A 82 -9.86 -19.57 6.96
CA GLU A 82 -10.25 -19.07 8.28
C GLU A 82 -9.36 -19.68 9.36
N GLY A 83 -8.92 -18.87 10.33
CA GLY A 83 -8.05 -19.29 11.41
C GLY A 83 -6.56 -19.11 11.06
N GLU A 84 -5.71 -20.00 11.55
CA GLU A 84 -4.27 -19.89 11.38
C GLU A 84 -3.82 -20.38 10.00
N LEU A 85 -3.07 -19.55 9.29
CA LEU A 85 -2.33 -19.90 8.09
C LEU A 85 -0.89 -20.28 8.44
N ALA A 86 -0.47 -21.46 8.00
CA ALA A 86 0.93 -21.85 7.97
C ALA A 86 1.47 -21.62 6.55
N ILE A 87 2.45 -20.75 6.42
CA ILE A 87 3.07 -20.40 5.16
C ILE A 87 4.49 -20.95 5.16
N THR A 88 4.80 -21.79 4.18
CA THR A 88 6.10 -22.47 4.09
C THR A 88 6.76 -22.11 2.76
N LEU A 89 7.97 -21.56 2.84
CA LEU A 89 8.79 -21.23 1.68
C LEU A 89 9.82 -22.34 1.44
N VAL A 90 9.84 -22.85 0.21
CA VAL A 90 10.86 -23.77 -0.31
C VAL A 90 11.59 -23.06 -1.44
N ILE A 91 12.82 -22.66 -1.20
CA ILE A 91 13.69 -22.06 -2.21
C ILE A 91 14.18 -23.19 -3.13
N LYS A 92 14.01 -23.02 -4.44
CA LYS A 92 14.46 -23.97 -5.48
C LYS A 92 15.82 -23.57 -6.06
N ASP A 93 16.01 -22.27 -6.28
CA ASP A 93 17.26 -21.66 -6.74
C ASP A 93 17.37 -20.20 -6.26
N GLU A 94 18.36 -19.44 -6.76
CA GLU A 94 18.59 -18.05 -6.33
C GLU A 94 17.44 -17.09 -6.63
N LYS A 95 16.58 -17.41 -7.63
CA LYS A 95 15.52 -16.49 -8.09
C LYS A 95 14.11 -17.00 -7.85
N ASP A 96 13.91 -18.30 -7.79
CA ASP A 96 12.61 -18.94 -7.78
C ASP A 96 12.40 -19.82 -6.55
N GLY A 97 11.19 -19.79 -6.04
CA GLY A 97 10.77 -20.61 -4.92
C GLY A 97 9.31 -21.06 -5.05
N THR A 98 8.93 -21.94 -4.16
CA THR A 98 7.54 -22.39 -4.02
C THR A 98 7.05 -22.06 -2.62
N LEU A 99 5.88 -21.49 -2.54
CA LEU A 99 5.19 -21.15 -1.31
C LEU A 99 4.02 -22.09 -1.11
N GLU A 100 4.05 -22.91 -0.07
CA GLU A 100 2.89 -23.67 0.38
C GLU A 100 2.14 -22.82 1.42
N VAL A 101 0.85 -22.60 1.17
CA VAL A 101 -0.07 -21.93 2.12
C VAL A 101 -1.06 -22.97 2.62
N ARG A 102 -1.04 -23.28 3.90
CA ARG A 102 -1.86 -24.31 4.54
C ARG A 102 -2.76 -23.73 5.62
N CYS A 103 -4.04 -24.10 5.56
CA CYS A 103 -5.04 -23.79 6.59
C CYS A 103 -5.82 -25.04 6.95
N GLY A 104 -5.53 -25.63 8.11
CA GLY A 104 -6.07 -26.92 8.52
C GLY A 104 -5.73 -28.03 7.51
N GLN A 105 -6.76 -28.63 6.90
CA GLN A 105 -6.59 -29.68 5.88
C GLN A 105 -6.48 -29.14 4.45
N ARG A 106 -6.68 -27.83 4.25
CA ARG A 106 -6.57 -27.20 2.93
C ARG A 106 -5.14 -26.72 2.71
N ALA A 107 -4.62 -26.93 1.52
CA ALA A 107 -3.32 -26.43 1.11
C ALA A 107 -3.40 -25.90 -0.34
N ALA A 108 -2.62 -24.87 -0.61
CA ALA A 108 -2.40 -24.33 -1.95
C ALA A 108 -0.91 -24.04 -2.13
N GLU A 109 -0.41 -24.22 -3.35
CA GLU A 109 0.98 -23.99 -3.69
C GLU A 109 1.07 -22.89 -4.75
N PHE A 110 2.02 -21.97 -4.56
CA PHE A 110 2.23 -20.82 -5.43
C PHE A 110 3.72 -20.67 -5.75
N SER A 111 4.02 -20.17 -6.94
CA SER A 111 5.35 -19.73 -7.28
C SER A 111 5.65 -18.37 -6.67
N VAL A 112 6.89 -18.19 -6.23
CA VAL A 112 7.43 -16.92 -5.72
C VAL A 112 8.79 -16.67 -6.32
N SER A 113 9.19 -15.39 -6.37
CA SER A 113 10.50 -14.94 -6.81
C SER A 113 11.29 -14.28 -5.69
N SER A 114 12.58 -14.05 -5.91
CA SER A 114 13.45 -13.35 -4.95
C SER A 114 12.92 -11.94 -4.66
N HIS A 115 13.12 -11.49 -3.44
CA HIS A 115 12.81 -10.13 -3.00
C HIS A 115 13.87 -9.11 -3.43
N GLU A 116 15.07 -9.55 -3.85
CA GLU A 116 16.22 -8.66 -4.10
C GLU A 116 15.97 -7.60 -5.18
N ASP A 117 15.19 -7.94 -6.19
CA ASP A 117 14.87 -7.04 -7.31
C ASP A 117 13.63 -6.14 -7.02
N TYR A 118 13.01 -6.26 -5.83
CA TYR A 118 11.83 -5.46 -5.49
C TYR A 118 12.23 -4.07 -4.98
N PRO A 119 11.59 -2.98 -5.46
CA PRO A 119 11.94 -1.62 -5.04
C PRO A 119 11.72 -1.40 -3.55
N GLU A 120 12.68 -0.78 -2.89
CA GLU A 120 12.55 -0.39 -1.49
C GLU A 120 11.75 0.91 -1.35
N CYS A 121 10.91 0.97 -0.31
CA CYS A 121 10.21 2.19 0.06
C CYS A 121 11.20 3.16 0.71
N GLY A 122 11.31 4.35 0.15
CA GLY A 122 12.07 5.43 0.81
C GLY A 122 11.41 5.85 2.11
N THR A 123 12.21 6.21 3.09
CA THR A 123 11.75 6.80 4.36
C THR A 123 11.81 8.32 4.28
N VAL A 124 10.84 9.00 4.89
CA VAL A 124 10.89 10.45 5.09
C VAL A 124 11.72 10.69 6.36
N GLU A 125 12.97 11.12 6.20
CA GLU A 125 13.82 11.53 7.31
C GLU A 125 13.49 12.97 7.69
N ASP A 126 13.44 13.26 8.99
CA ASP A 126 13.21 14.61 9.56
C ASP A 126 11.88 15.29 9.13
N GLY A 127 10.89 14.51 8.69
CA GLY A 127 9.59 15.02 8.29
C GLY A 127 8.74 15.53 9.46
N THR A 128 7.94 16.55 9.19
CA THR A 128 6.94 17.03 10.14
C THR A 128 5.70 16.13 10.12
N SER A 129 5.20 15.76 11.29
CA SER A 129 4.08 14.82 11.42
C SER A 129 2.77 15.50 11.78
N LEU A 130 1.67 15.07 11.17
CA LEU A 130 0.31 15.48 11.46
C LEU A 130 -0.58 14.25 11.69
N ARG A 131 -1.29 14.18 12.81
CA ARG A 131 -2.29 13.14 13.09
C ARG A 131 -3.65 13.58 12.59
N VAL A 132 -4.30 12.77 11.79
CA VAL A 132 -5.63 13.05 11.22
C VAL A 132 -6.46 11.76 11.12
N ASN A 133 -7.77 11.91 11.17
CA ASN A 133 -8.66 10.81 10.81
C ASN A 133 -8.66 10.64 9.29
N ALA A 134 -8.33 9.43 8.81
CA ALA A 134 -8.16 9.15 7.38
C ALA A 134 -9.43 9.39 6.56
N ALA A 135 -10.59 8.98 7.06
CA ALA A 135 -11.86 9.20 6.36
C ALA A 135 -12.26 10.67 6.34
N ALA A 136 -12.00 11.43 7.43
CA ALA A 136 -12.26 12.87 7.47
C ALA A 136 -11.37 13.61 6.45
N LEU A 137 -10.07 13.29 6.41
CA LEU A 137 -9.15 13.85 5.44
C LEU A 137 -9.57 13.48 4.00
N PHE A 138 -9.92 12.21 3.77
CA PHE A 138 -10.35 11.74 2.45
C PHE A 138 -11.62 12.47 1.97
N ARG A 139 -12.63 12.68 2.84
CA ARG A 139 -13.83 13.45 2.49
C ARG A 139 -13.50 14.88 2.06
N ARG A 140 -12.55 15.54 2.71
CA ARG A 140 -12.10 16.87 2.33
C ARG A 140 -11.43 16.86 0.93
N ILE A 141 -10.56 15.90 0.69
CA ILE A 141 -9.89 15.72 -0.61
C ILE A 141 -10.91 15.50 -1.74
N GLU A 142 -11.91 14.65 -1.53
CA GLU A 142 -12.96 14.38 -2.53
C GLU A 142 -13.78 15.63 -2.89
N ARG A 143 -13.95 16.57 -1.97
CA ARG A 143 -14.65 17.84 -2.24
C ARG A 143 -13.90 18.76 -3.20
N VAL A 144 -12.59 18.62 -3.31
CA VAL A 144 -11.74 19.50 -4.15
C VAL A 144 -11.13 18.79 -5.34
N ARG A 145 -10.87 17.48 -5.26
CA ARG A 145 -10.15 16.69 -6.26
C ARG A 145 -10.72 16.79 -7.67
N TYR A 146 -12.03 16.99 -7.81
CA TYR A 146 -12.69 17.13 -9.12
C TYR A 146 -12.18 18.32 -9.94
N ALA A 147 -11.56 19.31 -9.31
CA ALA A 147 -10.98 20.47 -9.98
C ALA A 147 -9.51 20.27 -10.41
N ALA A 148 -8.90 19.12 -10.06
CA ALA A 148 -7.61 18.71 -10.58
C ALA A 148 -7.75 18.09 -11.98
N GLU A 149 -6.71 18.16 -12.80
CA GLU A 149 -6.63 17.44 -14.07
C GLU A 149 -6.53 15.94 -13.82
N LYS A 150 -7.17 15.11 -14.67
CA LYS A 150 -7.17 13.67 -14.56
C LYS A 150 -5.86 13.01 -15.00
N ALA A 151 -5.06 13.71 -15.77
CA ALA A 151 -3.76 13.26 -16.25
C ALA A 151 -2.72 14.32 -16.00
N CYS A 152 -1.55 13.89 -15.56
CA CYS A 152 -0.39 14.76 -15.47
C CYS A 152 0.06 15.10 -16.89
N LEU A 153 -0.25 16.30 -17.36
CA LEU A 153 0.28 16.80 -18.62
C LEU A 153 1.68 17.36 -18.36
N ASP A 154 2.62 16.99 -19.21
CA ASP A 154 4.05 17.35 -19.11
C ASP A 154 4.33 18.83 -18.85
N ARG A 155 3.38 19.70 -19.20
CA ARG A 155 3.53 21.16 -19.06
C ARG A 155 3.13 21.71 -17.69
N ARG A 156 2.26 21.03 -16.94
CA ARG A 156 1.72 21.51 -15.65
C ARG A 156 1.42 20.36 -14.70
N PRO A 157 2.43 19.65 -14.20
CA PRO A 157 2.21 18.50 -13.33
C PRO A 157 1.44 18.88 -12.04
N GLN A 158 1.59 20.10 -11.55
CA GLN A 158 0.85 20.59 -10.38
C GLN A 158 -0.67 20.68 -10.59
N SER A 159 -1.16 20.74 -11.83
CA SER A 159 -2.60 20.76 -12.12
C SER A 159 -3.30 19.42 -11.79
N ALA A 160 -2.56 18.32 -11.77
CA ALA A 160 -3.05 17.01 -11.37
C ALA A 160 -2.99 16.77 -9.85
N CYS A 161 -2.42 17.74 -9.10
CA CYS A 161 -2.22 17.61 -7.67
C CYS A 161 -3.35 18.26 -6.86
N VAL A 162 -3.56 17.71 -5.67
CA VAL A 162 -4.25 18.38 -4.57
C VAL A 162 -3.19 19.08 -3.71
N GLN A 163 -3.43 20.33 -3.39
CA GLN A 163 -2.53 21.18 -2.61
C GLN A 163 -3.02 21.28 -1.17
N PHE A 164 -2.09 21.16 -0.24
CA PHE A 164 -2.33 21.28 1.19
C PHE A 164 -1.53 22.48 1.71
N ARG A 165 -2.19 23.42 2.33
CA ARG A 165 -1.55 24.61 2.88
C ARG A 165 -2.34 25.16 4.05
N GLU A 166 -1.70 25.27 5.22
CA GLU A 166 -2.33 25.76 6.44
C GLU A 166 -3.64 24.98 6.75
N ASP A 167 -4.77 25.64 6.88
CA ASP A 167 -6.10 25.06 7.12
C ASP A 167 -6.85 24.64 5.84
N ARG A 168 -6.21 24.73 4.66
CA ARG A 168 -6.85 24.61 3.35
C ARG A 168 -6.33 23.41 2.56
N ILE A 169 -7.29 22.80 1.88
CA ILE A 169 -7.04 21.81 0.83
C ILE A 169 -7.67 22.37 -0.45
N PHE A 170 -6.91 22.42 -1.54
CA PHE A 170 -7.45 22.94 -2.79
C PHE A 170 -6.82 22.27 -4.02
N SER A 171 -7.51 22.35 -5.14
CA SER A 171 -7.02 21.93 -6.45
C SER A 171 -7.45 22.91 -7.52
N LEU A 172 -6.68 22.97 -8.60
CA LEU A 172 -6.97 23.84 -9.74
C LEU A 172 -6.37 23.28 -11.03
N ASP A 173 -7.10 23.42 -12.15
CA ASP A 173 -6.65 23.02 -13.49
C ASP A 173 -6.41 24.21 -14.45
N GLY A 174 -6.40 25.44 -13.92
CA GLY A 174 -6.26 26.68 -14.69
C GLY A 174 -7.58 27.22 -15.25
N ARG A 175 -8.70 26.48 -15.16
CA ARG A 175 -10.05 26.90 -15.56
C ARG A 175 -11.02 26.93 -14.40
N ARG A 176 -10.85 26.04 -13.43
CA ARG A 176 -11.66 25.92 -12.23
C ARG A 176 -10.77 25.70 -11.02
N MET A 177 -11.26 26.10 -9.88
CA MET A 177 -10.63 25.92 -8.58
C MET A 177 -11.67 25.44 -7.59
N ALA A 178 -11.29 24.51 -6.72
CA ALA A 178 -12.08 24.11 -5.56
C ALA A 178 -11.20 24.22 -4.31
N CYS A 179 -11.80 24.69 -3.21
CA CYS A 179 -11.12 24.86 -1.93
C CYS A 179 -12.01 24.38 -0.78
N ASP A 180 -11.44 23.63 0.14
CA ASP A 180 -12.05 23.23 1.42
C ASP A 180 -11.19 23.81 2.56
N THR A 181 -11.82 24.56 3.45
CA THR A 181 -11.14 25.19 4.60
C THR A 181 -11.68 24.59 5.88
N GLN A 182 -10.77 24.19 6.79
CA GLN A 182 -11.15 23.68 8.11
C GLN A 182 -10.10 24.08 9.15
N PRO A 183 -10.42 25.07 10.00
CA PRO A 183 -9.48 25.64 10.96
C PRO A 183 -8.87 24.65 11.96
N ASP A 184 -9.60 23.57 12.26
CA ASP A 184 -9.15 22.55 13.24
C ASP A 184 -8.06 21.59 12.71
N THR A 185 -7.74 21.69 11.41
CA THR A 185 -6.70 20.84 10.79
C THR A 185 -5.72 21.73 10.04
N VAL A 186 -4.56 21.96 10.62
CA VAL A 186 -3.51 22.81 10.06
C VAL A 186 -2.37 21.92 9.56
N PHE A 187 -2.09 22.00 8.26
CA PHE A 187 -0.94 21.32 7.64
C PHE A 187 0.33 22.09 7.95
N PRO A 188 1.31 21.46 8.61
CA PRO A 188 2.49 22.15 9.12
C PRO A 188 3.42 22.65 8.00
N VAL A 189 3.39 21.98 6.86
CA VAL A 189 4.20 22.32 5.69
C VAL A 189 3.32 22.28 4.43
N PRO A 190 3.44 23.25 3.51
CA PRO A 190 2.75 23.18 2.23
C PRO A 190 3.24 22.01 1.40
N CYS A 191 2.33 21.19 0.88
CA CYS A 191 2.66 20.07 0.01
C CYS A 191 1.68 19.90 -1.15
N LEU A 192 2.16 19.19 -2.18
CA LEU A 192 1.43 18.84 -3.38
C LEU A 192 1.42 17.33 -3.52
N LEU A 193 0.25 16.73 -3.57
CA LEU A 193 0.12 15.28 -3.72
C LEU A 193 -0.75 14.96 -4.95
N LEU A 194 -0.35 13.95 -5.72
CA LEU A 194 -1.14 13.49 -6.85
C LEU A 194 -2.54 13.06 -6.39
N GLY A 195 -3.57 13.55 -7.08
CA GLY A 195 -4.96 13.28 -6.73
C GLY A 195 -5.30 11.79 -6.72
N ASP A 196 -4.68 11.00 -7.59
CA ASP A 196 -4.88 9.56 -7.67
C ASP A 196 -4.25 8.81 -6.49
N ALA A 197 -3.05 9.19 -6.06
CA ALA A 197 -2.39 8.61 -4.88
C ALA A 197 -3.24 8.77 -3.61
N LEU A 198 -3.92 9.90 -3.46
CA LEU A 198 -4.78 10.18 -2.31
C LEU A 198 -6.01 9.27 -2.18
N THR A 199 -6.40 8.58 -3.26
CA THR A 199 -7.51 7.60 -3.20
C THR A 199 -7.21 6.42 -2.30
N HIS A 200 -5.94 6.11 -2.08
CA HIS A 200 -5.50 5.02 -1.22
C HIS A 200 -5.80 5.26 0.27
N LEU A 201 -6.04 6.51 0.68
CA LEU A 201 -6.51 6.82 2.05
C LEU A 201 -7.78 6.06 2.45
N ARG A 202 -8.61 5.65 1.48
CA ARG A 202 -9.78 4.80 1.74
C ARG A 202 -9.43 3.47 2.43
N ALA A 203 -8.21 2.99 2.24
CA ALA A 203 -7.77 1.73 2.85
C ALA A 203 -7.71 1.79 4.37
N PHE A 204 -7.56 3.00 4.94
CA PHE A 204 -7.43 3.22 6.37
C PHE A 204 -8.78 3.39 7.09
N GLY A 205 -9.89 3.60 6.34
CA GLY A 205 -11.23 3.76 6.92
C GLY A 205 -11.31 4.92 7.91
N GLU A 206 -11.95 4.70 9.05
CA GLU A 206 -12.10 5.72 10.12
C GLU A 206 -10.91 5.77 11.10
N ASN A 207 -9.80 5.11 10.78
CA ASN A 207 -8.64 5.10 11.66
C ASN A 207 -7.93 6.46 11.68
N GLU A 208 -7.32 6.75 12.82
CA GLU A 208 -6.31 7.81 12.93
C GLU A 208 -5.07 7.40 12.19
N VAL A 209 -4.53 8.29 11.37
CA VAL A 209 -3.29 8.11 10.63
C VAL A 209 -2.32 9.26 10.91
N THR A 210 -1.04 8.96 10.85
CA THR A 210 0.01 9.97 10.90
C THR A 210 0.46 10.24 9.47
N VAL A 211 0.29 11.49 9.04
CA VAL A 211 0.85 11.98 7.77
C VAL A 211 2.19 12.63 8.08
N GLN A 212 3.24 12.15 7.45
CA GLN A 212 4.59 12.70 7.57
C GLN A 212 4.95 13.38 6.24
N ILE A 213 5.43 14.63 6.33
CA ILE A 213 5.70 15.51 5.18
C ILE A 213 7.10 16.05 5.30
#